data_280d6173512a1454586c241febdb51b7
#
_entry.id   280d6173512a1454586c241febdb51b7
#
_cell.length_a   1.000
_cell.length_b   1.000
_cell.length_c   1.000
_cell.angle_alpha   90.00
_cell.angle_beta   90.00
_cell.angle_gamma   90.00
#
_symmetry.space_group_name_H-M   'P 1'
#
loop_
_entity.id
_entity.type
_entity.pdbx_description
1 polymer ?
#
loop_
_entity_poly.entity_id
_entity_poly.type
_entity_poly.pdbx_seq_one_letter_code
_entity_poly.pdbx_strand_id
1 'polypeptide(L)'
;MRQLKITKQVTNRETASLDKYLQEIGRVDLITAEEEVELARKIKAGDKAALEKLTKANLRFVVSVSKQYQNQGLSLPDLINEGNLGLIKAAQRFDETRGFKFISYAVWWIRQSILQALAEQSRIVRLPLNKIGSINKINKAFARLEQEFERPPTAVELAESLDMTLDEVKQSLKNAGRHVSMDAPLKEGDESSSTMYDVLSLNDSPSPDDSLMTESLRKEIE
;
A
#
# COMPACT_ATOMS: atom_id res chain seq x y z
N MET A 1 -5.47 9.73 18.41
CA MET A 1 -5.76 8.58 17.55
C MET A 1 -7.13 8.77 16.91
N ARG A 2 -7.22 8.78 15.57
CA ARG A 2 -8.53 8.84 14.91
C ARG A 2 -9.30 7.55 15.15
N GLN A 3 -10.48 7.65 15.73
CA GLN A 3 -11.40 6.53 15.84
C GLN A 3 -11.73 6.00 14.44
N LEU A 4 -11.76 4.67 14.30
CA LEU A 4 -12.11 4.02 13.04
C LEU A 4 -13.60 4.27 12.75
N LYS A 5 -13.91 5.20 11.83
CA LYS A 5 -15.27 5.37 11.31
C LYS A 5 -15.44 4.41 10.14
N ILE A 6 -16.17 3.34 10.35
CA ILE A 6 -16.56 2.42 9.27
C ILE A 6 -17.71 3.06 8.52
N THR A 7 -17.42 3.68 7.39
CA THR A 7 -18.44 4.17 6.46
C THR A 7 -18.88 3.04 5.54
N LYS A 8 -20.19 2.95 5.24
CA LYS A 8 -20.71 2.00 4.25
C LYS A 8 -20.22 2.42 2.86
N GLN A 9 -19.09 1.90 2.43
CA GLN A 9 -18.60 2.07 1.05
C GLN A 9 -19.11 0.92 0.18
N VAL A 10 -19.55 1.25 -1.03
CA VAL A 10 -19.94 0.25 -2.04
C VAL A 10 -18.68 -0.51 -2.44
N THR A 11 -18.74 -1.85 -2.42
CA THR A 11 -17.62 -2.69 -2.87
C THR A 11 -17.71 -2.80 -4.38
N ASN A 12 -16.68 -2.33 -5.07
CA ASN A 12 -16.53 -2.58 -6.50
C ASN A 12 -16.21 -4.07 -6.68
N ARG A 13 -17.06 -4.81 -7.40
CA ARG A 13 -16.95 -6.25 -7.57
C ARG A 13 -16.30 -6.54 -8.92
N GLU A 14 -15.01 -6.27 -9.00
CA GLU A 14 -14.26 -6.34 -10.27
C GLU A 14 -13.97 -7.77 -10.73
N THR A 15 -14.01 -8.74 -9.82
CA THR A 15 -13.69 -10.14 -10.14
C THR A 15 -14.74 -11.12 -9.60
N ALA A 16 -15.12 -12.11 -10.42
CA ALA A 16 -16.04 -13.18 -10.03
C ALA A 16 -15.55 -13.97 -8.79
N SER A 17 -14.24 -14.06 -8.61
CA SER A 17 -13.61 -14.71 -7.45
C SER A 17 -13.86 -13.95 -6.15
N LEU A 18 -13.78 -12.61 -6.18
CA LEU A 18 -14.10 -11.76 -5.03
C LEU A 18 -15.59 -11.86 -4.66
N ASP A 19 -16.47 -11.88 -5.65
CA ASP A 19 -17.91 -12.06 -5.42
C ASP A 19 -18.21 -13.37 -4.68
N LYS A 20 -17.63 -14.46 -5.16
CA LYS A 20 -17.78 -15.77 -4.53
C LYS A 20 -17.28 -15.76 -3.09
N TYR A 21 -16.11 -15.18 -2.86
CA TYR A 21 -15.56 -15.03 -1.51
C TYR A 21 -16.50 -14.23 -0.59
N LEU A 22 -17.02 -13.08 -1.06
CA LEU A 22 -17.94 -12.25 -0.29
C LEU A 22 -19.26 -12.97 0.03
N GLN A 23 -19.76 -13.81 -0.89
CA GLN A 23 -20.93 -14.63 -0.64
C GLN A 23 -20.66 -15.72 0.41
N GLU A 24 -19.51 -16.36 0.35
CA GLU A 24 -19.10 -17.41 1.31
C GLU A 24 -18.96 -16.85 2.73
N ILE A 25 -18.26 -15.74 2.91
CA ILE A 25 -18.11 -15.12 4.24
C ILE A 25 -19.44 -14.54 4.77
N GLY A 26 -20.37 -14.19 3.86
CA GLY A 26 -21.70 -13.69 4.22
C GLY A 26 -22.61 -14.74 4.86
N ARG A 27 -22.35 -16.03 4.58
CA ARG A 27 -23.14 -17.16 5.11
C ARG A 27 -22.72 -17.60 6.51
N VAL A 28 -21.55 -17.14 6.98
CA VAL A 28 -21.02 -17.51 8.29
C VAL A 28 -21.73 -16.69 9.38
N ASP A 29 -22.23 -17.38 10.39
CA ASP A 29 -22.90 -16.76 11.54
C ASP A 29 -21.91 -15.98 12.40
N LEU A 30 -22.41 -14.93 13.06
CA LEU A 30 -21.65 -14.13 13.99
C LEU A 30 -21.52 -14.89 15.31
N ILE A 31 -20.37 -14.76 15.96
CA ILE A 31 -20.06 -15.38 17.25
C ILE A 31 -20.45 -14.43 18.38
N THR A 32 -21.00 -15.00 19.46
CA THR A 32 -21.31 -14.27 20.71
C THR A 32 -20.03 -14.00 21.52
N ALA A 33 -20.07 -13.04 22.46
CA ALA A 33 -18.90 -12.72 23.28
C ALA A 33 -18.49 -13.92 24.21
N GLU A 34 -19.46 -14.74 24.62
CA GLU A 34 -19.20 -15.93 25.43
C GLU A 34 -18.49 -17.00 24.63
N GLU A 35 -18.94 -17.23 23.39
CA GLU A 35 -18.27 -18.16 22.47
C GLU A 35 -16.86 -17.67 22.06
N GLU A 36 -16.62 -16.35 21.94
CA GLU A 36 -15.28 -15.80 21.70
C GLU A 36 -14.31 -16.23 22.81
N VAL A 37 -14.73 -16.16 24.07
CA VAL A 37 -13.92 -16.55 25.23
C VAL A 37 -13.62 -18.04 25.22
N GLU A 38 -14.63 -18.88 24.93
CA GLU A 38 -14.46 -20.35 24.89
C GLU A 38 -13.51 -20.75 23.77
N LEU A 39 -13.67 -20.15 22.56
CA LEU A 39 -12.79 -20.39 21.41
C LEU A 39 -11.35 -19.92 21.71
N ALA A 40 -11.17 -18.76 22.35
CA ALA A 40 -9.85 -18.27 22.73
C ALA A 40 -9.13 -19.24 23.69
N ARG A 41 -9.83 -19.82 24.66
CA ARG A 41 -9.26 -20.86 25.54
C ARG A 41 -8.82 -22.10 24.78
N LYS A 42 -9.64 -22.58 23.84
CA LYS A 42 -9.32 -23.75 23.00
C LYS A 42 -8.13 -23.46 22.08
N ILE A 43 -8.01 -22.23 21.54
CA ILE A 43 -6.88 -21.79 20.71
C ILE A 43 -5.57 -21.81 21.53
N LYS A 44 -5.60 -21.35 22.80
CA LYS A 44 -4.44 -21.44 23.70
C LYS A 44 -4.03 -22.89 24.00
N ALA A 45 -4.99 -23.81 23.99
CA ALA A 45 -4.72 -25.25 24.09
C ALA A 45 -4.22 -25.90 22.79
N GLY A 46 -4.15 -25.14 21.69
CA GLY A 46 -3.62 -25.60 20.40
C GLY A 46 -4.68 -26.13 19.42
N ASP A 47 -5.96 -25.91 19.67
CA ASP A 47 -7.04 -26.37 18.80
C ASP A 47 -7.13 -25.51 17.51
N LYS A 48 -6.80 -26.12 16.37
CA LYS A 48 -6.87 -25.49 15.04
C LYS A 48 -8.31 -25.26 14.57
N ALA A 49 -9.25 -26.13 14.93
CA ALA A 49 -10.65 -25.99 14.54
C ALA A 49 -11.29 -24.76 15.21
N ALA A 50 -10.95 -24.51 16.48
CA ALA A 50 -11.36 -23.30 17.17
C ALA A 50 -10.78 -22.02 16.53
N LEU A 51 -9.52 -22.06 16.09
CA LEU A 51 -8.87 -20.96 15.37
C LEU A 51 -9.59 -20.67 14.05
N GLU A 52 -9.91 -21.71 13.28
CA GLU A 52 -10.68 -21.56 12.04
C GLU A 52 -12.06 -20.96 12.28
N LYS A 53 -12.79 -21.44 13.27
CA LYS A 53 -14.13 -20.94 13.60
C LYS A 53 -14.09 -19.46 13.98
N LEU A 54 -13.16 -19.06 14.84
CA LEU A 54 -13.01 -17.66 15.26
C LEU A 54 -12.61 -16.74 14.09
N THR A 55 -11.68 -17.17 13.24
CA THR A 55 -11.25 -16.39 12.07
C THR A 55 -12.36 -16.28 11.03
N LYS A 56 -13.04 -17.37 10.65
CA LYS A 56 -14.12 -17.36 9.66
C LYS A 56 -15.25 -16.39 10.03
N ALA A 57 -15.67 -16.37 11.28
CA ALA A 57 -16.73 -15.46 11.76
C ALA A 57 -16.34 -13.96 11.68
N ASN A 58 -15.04 -13.65 11.69
CA ASN A 58 -14.55 -12.28 11.68
C ASN A 58 -14.03 -11.79 10.32
N LEU A 59 -14.06 -12.62 9.26
CA LEU A 59 -13.61 -12.23 7.91
C LEU A 59 -14.36 -11.01 7.35
N ARG A 60 -15.66 -10.89 7.62
CA ARG A 60 -16.47 -9.73 7.20
C ARG A 60 -15.93 -8.41 7.75
N PHE A 61 -15.39 -8.44 8.95
CA PHE A 61 -14.77 -7.28 9.58
C PHE A 61 -13.46 -6.89 8.87
N VAL A 62 -12.64 -7.88 8.50
CA VAL A 62 -11.41 -7.63 7.72
C VAL A 62 -11.73 -6.90 6.41
N VAL A 63 -12.76 -7.33 5.68
CA VAL A 63 -13.19 -6.65 4.44
C VAL A 63 -13.54 -5.19 4.70
N SER A 64 -14.25 -4.89 5.80
CA SER A 64 -14.61 -3.51 6.15
C SER A 64 -13.40 -2.63 6.46
N VAL A 65 -12.36 -3.19 7.08
CA VAL A 65 -11.10 -2.49 7.33
C VAL A 65 -10.30 -2.32 6.05
N SER A 66 -10.16 -3.37 5.23
CA SER A 66 -9.39 -3.37 3.98
C SER A 66 -9.90 -2.33 2.97
N LYS A 67 -11.22 -2.11 2.90
CA LYS A 67 -11.83 -1.07 2.06
C LYS A 67 -11.27 0.34 2.31
N GLN A 68 -10.83 0.65 3.52
CA GLN A 68 -10.28 1.98 3.85
C GLN A 68 -8.90 2.22 3.23
N TYR A 69 -8.24 1.17 2.78
CA TYR A 69 -6.89 1.20 2.21
C TYR A 69 -6.88 0.96 0.70
N GLN A 70 -8.06 0.96 0.05
CA GLN A 70 -8.15 0.87 -1.41
C GLN A 70 -7.43 2.03 -2.10
N ASN A 71 -7.02 1.82 -3.35
CA ASN A 71 -6.35 2.82 -4.20
C ASN A 71 -4.98 3.31 -3.70
N GLN A 72 -4.33 2.53 -2.83
CA GLN A 72 -2.99 2.86 -2.32
C GLN A 72 -1.86 2.05 -2.98
N GLY A 73 -2.19 1.28 -4.02
CA GLY A 73 -1.20 0.52 -4.82
C GLY A 73 -1.32 -1.00 -4.72
N LEU A 74 -2.28 -1.51 -3.92
CA LEU A 74 -2.65 -2.93 -3.88
C LEU A 74 -4.11 -3.11 -4.24
N SER A 75 -4.45 -4.25 -4.84
CA SER A 75 -5.83 -4.65 -5.14
C SER A 75 -6.61 -4.96 -3.85
N LEU A 76 -7.94 -4.84 -3.90
CA LEU A 76 -8.78 -5.17 -2.73
C LEU A 76 -8.63 -6.64 -2.27
N PRO A 77 -8.56 -7.64 -3.15
CA PRO A 77 -8.30 -9.03 -2.76
C PRO A 77 -6.98 -9.20 -2.01
N ASP A 78 -5.90 -8.53 -2.46
CA ASP A 78 -4.60 -8.61 -1.80
C ASP A 78 -4.65 -7.98 -0.40
N LEU A 79 -5.29 -6.81 -0.26
CA LEU A 79 -5.50 -6.17 1.02
C LEU A 79 -6.30 -7.04 2.01
N ILE A 80 -7.31 -7.76 1.52
CA ILE A 80 -8.10 -8.69 2.32
C ILE A 80 -7.23 -9.87 2.76
N ASN A 81 -6.43 -10.44 1.88
CA ASN A 81 -5.56 -11.57 2.20
C ASN A 81 -4.53 -11.19 3.28
N GLU A 82 -3.87 -10.04 3.12
CA GLU A 82 -2.93 -9.53 4.13
C GLU A 82 -3.63 -9.19 5.45
N GLY A 83 -4.86 -8.65 5.39
CA GLY A 83 -5.69 -8.43 6.56
C GLY A 83 -6.08 -9.72 7.28
N ASN A 84 -6.38 -10.79 6.53
CA ASN A 84 -6.67 -12.11 7.08
C ASN A 84 -5.45 -12.72 7.79
N LEU A 85 -4.24 -12.53 7.26
CA LEU A 85 -3.00 -12.91 7.96
C LEU A 85 -2.86 -12.17 9.30
N GLY A 86 -3.18 -10.87 9.31
CA GLY A 86 -3.23 -10.07 10.54
C GLY A 86 -4.26 -10.61 11.54
N LEU A 87 -5.46 -11.00 11.07
CA LEU A 87 -6.52 -11.58 11.90
C LEU A 87 -6.09 -12.90 12.55
N ILE A 88 -5.43 -13.78 11.78
CA ILE A 88 -4.91 -15.06 12.29
C ILE A 88 -3.86 -14.82 13.39
N LYS A 89 -2.92 -13.89 13.18
CA LYS A 89 -1.93 -13.50 14.20
C LYS A 89 -2.60 -12.95 15.47
N ALA A 90 -3.66 -12.16 15.29
CA ALA A 90 -4.43 -11.64 16.40
C ALA A 90 -5.12 -12.76 17.19
N ALA A 91 -5.75 -13.73 16.50
CA ALA A 91 -6.44 -14.85 17.14
C ALA A 91 -5.50 -15.74 17.96
N GLN A 92 -4.26 -15.94 17.50
CA GLN A 92 -3.24 -16.71 18.24
C GLN A 92 -2.72 -16.01 19.50
N ARG A 93 -2.77 -14.66 19.53
CA ARG A 93 -2.22 -13.84 20.63
C ARG A 93 -3.28 -13.21 21.51
N PHE A 94 -4.54 -13.46 21.22
CA PHE A 94 -5.64 -12.89 21.99
C PHE A 94 -5.69 -13.44 23.42
N ASP A 95 -5.92 -12.52 24.36
CA ASP A 95 -6.05 -12.85 25.78
C ASP A 95 -7.45 -12.50 26.29
N GLU A 96 -8.25 -13.54 26.53
CA GLU A 96 -9.63 -13.43 26.98
C GLU A 96 -9.77 -12.91 28.41
N THR A 97 -8.70 -12.96 29.22
CA THR A 97 -8.74 -12.53 30.64
C THR A 97 -8.89 -11.01 30.79
N ARG A 98 -8.59 -10.27 29.74
CA ARG A 98 -8.62 -8.79 29.72
C ARG A 98 -10.02 -8.19 29.58
N GLY A 99 -11.04 -9.00 29.32
CA GLY A 99 -12.44 -8.55 29.24
C GLY A 99 -12.80 -7.69 28.02
N PHE A 100 -11.93 -7.59 27.01
CA PHE A 100 -12.19 -6.88 25.76
C PHE A 100 -12.71 -7.82 24.68
N LYS A 101 -13.55 -7.31 23.78
CA LYS A 101 -13.98 -8.04 22.58
C LYS A 101 -12.80 -8.31 21.66
N PHE A 102 -12.78 -9.50 21.06
CA PHE A 102 -11.73 -9.90 20.11
C PHE A 102 -11.51 -8.87 18.98
N ILE A 103 -12.59 -8.34 18.39
CA ILE A 103 -12.53 -7.34 17.30
C ILE A 103 -11.70 -6.11 17.70
N SER A 104 -11.84 -5.62 18.94
CA SER A 104 -11.11 -4.42 19.41
C SER A 104 -9.59 -4.63 19.43
N TYR A 105 -9.16 -5.86 19.68
CA TYR A 105 -7.75 -6.24 19.62
C TYR A 105 -7.30 -6.55 18.18
N ALA A 106 -8.09 -7.30 17.44
CA ALA A 106 -7.78 -7.74 16.08
C ALA A 106 -7.60 -6.59 15.10
N VAL A 107 -8.33 -5.49 15.27
CA VAL A 107 -8.24 -4.31 14.39
C VAL A 107 -6.82 -3.76 14.27
N TRP A 108 -6.04 -3.82 15.34
CA TRP A 108 -4.66 -3.33 15.35
C TRP A 108 -3.74 -4.24 14.52
N TRP A 109 -3.91 -5.55 14.63
CA TRP A 109 -3.14 -6.54 13.87
C TRP A 109 -3.49 -6.51 12.39
N ILE A 110 -4.79 -6.42 12.07
CA ILE A 110 -5.28 -6.31 10.70
C ILE A 110 -4.68 -5.06 10.04
N ARG A 111 -4.79 -3.91 10.70
CA ARG A 111 -4.24 -2.64 10.20
C ARG A 111 -2.73 -2.71 10.02
N GLN A 112 -2.02 -3.26 11.00
CA GLN A 112 -0.57 -3.39 10.95
C GLN A 112 -0.13 -4.26 9.77
N SER A 113 -0.80 -5.41 9.55
CA SER A 113 -0.49 -6.31 8.44
C SER A 113 -0.75 -5.63 7.09
N ILE A 114 -1.88 -4.96 6.93
CA ILE A 114 -2.21 -4.21 5.70
C ILE A 114 -1.19 -3.09 5.43
N LEU A 115 -0.84 -2.29 6.43
CA LEU A 115 0.13 -1.21 6.26
C LEU A 115 1.53 -1.73 5.94
N GLN A 116 1.92 -2.86 6.54
CA GLN A 116 3.18 -3.52 6.22
C GLN A 116 3.19 -4.01 4.77
N ALA A 117 2.12 -4.68 4.32
CA ALA A 117 2.00 -5.15 2.94
C ALA A 117 2.01 -3.98 1.93
N LEU A 118 1.31 -2.88 2.22
CA LEU A 118 1.35 -1.67 1.41
C LEU A 118 2.76 -1.09 1.32
N ALA A 119 3.51 -1.08 2.42
CA ALA A 119 4.87 -0.58 2.41
C ALA A 119 5.82 -1.47 1.61
N GLU A 120 5.62 -2.79 1.63
CA GLU A 120 6.53 -3.75 0.99
C GLU A 120 6.19 -4.04 -0.47
N GLN A 121 4.91 -4.03 -0.85
CA GLN A 121 4.42 -4.57 -2.13
C GLN A 121 3.76 -3.53 -3.04
N SER A 122 3.41 -2.32 -2.54
CA SER A 122 2.68 -1.33 -3.35
C SER A 122 3.52 -0.66 -4.44
N ARG A 123 4.85 -0.78 -4.38
CA ARG A 123 5.79 -0.17 -5.32
C ARG A 123 6.46 -1.23 -6.19
N ILE A 124 6.64 -0.96 -7.49
CA ILE A 124 7.41 -1.83 -8.39
C ILE A 124 8.84 -2.00 -7.88
N VAL A 125 9.49 -0.90 -7.49
CA VAL A 125 10.80 -0.94 -6.82
C VAL A 125 10.57 -0.83 -5.33
N ARG A 126 10.85 -1.92 -4.60
CA ARG A 126 10.69 -1.98 -3.15
C ARG A 126 11.62 -1.01 -2.43
N LEU A 127 11.06 -0.25 -1.47
CA LEU A 127 11.84 0.59 -0.57
C LEU A 127 11.91 -0.03 0.84
N PRO A 128 13.03 0.14 1.56
CA PRO A 128 13.12 -0.25 2.96
C PRO A 128 12.11 0.51 3.83
N LEU A 129 11.55 -0.15 4.85
CA LEU A 129 10.54 0.42 5.75
C LEU A 129 11.00 1.74 6.41
N ASN A 130 12.29 1.83 6.76
CA ASN A 130 12.86 3.05 7.33
C ASN A 130 12.75 4.25 6.38
N LYS A 131 13.00 4.04 5.08
CA LYS A 131 12.87 5.11 4.06
C LYS A 131 11.42 5.51 3.84
N ILE A 132 10.49 4.55 3.85
CA ILE A 132 9.05 4.83 3.78
C ILE A 132 8.60 5.62 5.01
N GLY A 133 9.11 5.27 6.20
CA GLY A 133 8.87 6.02 7.42
C GLY A 133 9.35 7.47 7.32
N SER A 134 10.55 7.71 6.77
CA SER A 134 11.09 9.06 6.54
C SER A 134 10.25 9.84 5.53
N ILE A 135 9.87 9.24 4.40
CA ILE A 135 8.99 9.86 3.40
C ILE A 135 7.64 10.27 4.02
N ASN A 136 7.04 9.39 4.83
CA ASN A 136 5.77 9.70 5.50
C ASN A 136 5.90 10.84 6.52
N LYS A 137 7.03 10.94 7.23
CA LYS A 137 7.31 12.07 8.15
C LYS A 137 7.44 13.37 7.37
N ILE A 138 8.20 13.36 6.27
CA ILE A 138 8.40 14.51 5.39
C ILE A 138 7.07 14.98 4.79
N ASN A 139 6.24 14.07 4.26
CA ASN A 139 4.93 14.42 3.70
C ASN A 139 3.98 15.04 4.75
N LYS A 140 4.03 14.57 6.00
CA LYS A 140 3.25 15.16 7.09
C LYS A 140 3.75 16.55 7.48
N ALA A 141 5.07 16.74 7.54
CA ALA A 141 5.67 18.05 7.81
C ALA A 141 5.39 19.01 6.65
N PHE A 142 5.49 18.54 5.41
CA PHE A 142 5.17 19.31 4.21
C PHE A 142 3.74 19.87 4.27
N ALA A 143 2.75 19.00 4.48
CA ALA A 143 1.35 19.42 4.56
C ALA A 143 1.08 20.39 5.72
N ARG A 144 1.79 20.24 6.86
CA ARG A 144 1.66 21.16 7.99
C ARG A 144 2.26 22.53 7.68
N LEU A 145 3.49 22.57 7.13
CA LEU A 145 4.18 23.81 6.81
C LEU A 145 3.53 24.54 5.64
N GLU A 146 3.00 23.80 4.65
CA GLU A 146 2.23 24.38 3.55
C GLU A 146 0.97 25.09 4.06
N GLN A 147 0.27 24.51 5.02
CA GLN A 147 -0.88 25.15 5.67
C GLN A 147 -0.49 26.36 6.52
N GLU A 148 0.70 26.33 7.17
CA GLU A 148 1.18 27.40 8.04
C GLU A 148 1.74 28.59 7.25
N PHE A 149 2.46 28.32 6.14
CA PHE A 149 3.12 29.36 5.34
C PHE A 149 2.30 29.82 4.12
N GLU A 150 1.18 29.16 3.83
CA GLU A 150 0.36 29.38 2.61
C GLU A 150 1.16 29.26 1.30
N ARG A 151 2.33 28.60 1.35
CA ARG A 151 3.20 28.30 0.20
C ARG A 151 3.89 26.95 0.38
N PRO A 152 4.36 26.30 -0.70
CA PRO A 152 5.14 25.07 -0.58
C PRO A 152 6.45 25.33 0.20
N PRO A 153 6.76 24.52 1.24
CA PRO A 153 7.97 24.68 2.04
C PRO A 153 9.21 24.27 1.24
N THR A 154 10.32 24.93 1.52
CA THR A 154 11.63 24.59 0.97
C THR A 154 12.23 23.36 1.64
N ALA A 155 13.21 22.70 0.97
CA ALA A 155 13.89 21.55 1.56
C ALA A 155 14.66 21.90 2.85
N VAL A 156 15.08 23.16 3.03
CA VAL A 156 15.77 23.65 4.22
C VAL A 156 14.79 23.74 5.40
N GLU A 157 13.63 24.33 5.19
CA GLU A 157 12.57 24.46 6.21
C GLU A 157 12.06 23.08 6.69
N LEU A 158 11.96 22.12 5.75
CA LEU A 158 11.63 20.73 6.09
C LEU A 158 12.73 20.06 6.92
N ALA A 159 13.99 20.28 6.59
CA ALA A 159 15.14 19.74 7.32
C ALA A 159 15.18 20.27 8.76
N GLU A 160 14.99 21.57 8.94
CA GLU A 160 14.92 22.22 10.26
C GLU A 160 13.72 21.73 11.09
N SER A 161 12.54 21.59 10.45
CA SER A 161 11.33 21.13 11.14
C SER A 161 11.39 19.67 11.61
N LEU A 162 12.17 18.81 10.94
CA LEU A 162 12.27 17.36 11.21
C LEU A 162 13.57 16.96 11.90
N ASP A 163 14.50 17.90 12.11
CA ASP A 163 15.84 17.67 12.65
C ASP A 163 16.60 16.60 11.82
N MET A 164 16.51 16.75 10.48
CA MET A 164 17.13 15.87 9.49
C MET A 164 18.16 16.62 8.64
N THR A 165 19.11 15.91 8.05
CA THR A 165 20.05 16.55 7.12
C THR A 165 19.37 16.95 5.82
N LEU A 166 19.85 18.06 5.22
CA LEU A 166 19.32 18.57 3.94
C LEU A 166 19.40 17.50 2.82
N ASP A 167 20.48 16.72 2.79
CA ASP A 167 20.69 15.68 1.78
C ASP A 167 19.71 14.51 1.95
N GLU A 168 19.40 14.12 3.18
CA GLU A 168 18.39 13.08 3.45
C GLU A 168 17.00 13.52 3.01
N VAL A 169 16.63 14.79 3.24
CA VAL A 169 15.34 15.34 2.80
C VAL A 169 15.27 15.36 1.28
N LYS A 170 16.31 15.88 0.59
CA LYS A 170 16.38 15.90 -0.89
C LYS A 170 16.29 14.48 -1.47
N GLN A 171 17.04 13.54 -0.91
CA GLN A 171 17.02 12.14 -1.36
C GLN A 171 15.65 11.49 -1.13
N SER A 172 15.00 11.77 0.01
CA SER A 172 13.69 11.24 0.32
C SER A 172 12.61 11.81 -0.59
N LEU A 173 12.66 13.11 -0.92
CA LEU A 173 11.76 13.75 -1.89
C LEU A 173 11.94 13.16 -3.29
N LYS A 174 13.19 12.93 -3.73
CA LYS A 174 13.48 12.28 -5.02
C LYS A 174 12.91 10.87 -5.10
N ASN A 175 12.95 10.12 -3.99
CA ASN A 175 12.45 8.75 -3.91
C ASN A 175 10.94 8.67 -3.62
N ALA A 176 10.28 9.78 -3.27
CA ALA A 176 8.85 9.82 -2.97
C ALA A 176 7.97 9.58 -4.21
N GLY A 177 8.47 9.90 -5.42
CA GLY A 177 7.74 9.74 -6.67
C GLY A 177 7.23 8.31 -6.87
N ARG A 178 6.03 8.19 -7.47
CA ARG A 178 5.49 6.92 -7.94
C ARG A 178 5.97 6.65 -9.36
N HIS A 179 5.98 5.38 -9.74
CA HIS A 179 6.21 4.97 -11.12
C HIS A 179 5.06 5.47 -12.03
N VAL A 180 5.40 5.80 -13.25
CA VAL A 180 4.47 6.19 -14.31
C VAL A 180 4.59 5.15 -15.42
N SER A 181 3.47 4.76 -16.04
CA SER A 181 3.50 3.87 -17.21
C SER A 181 3.96 4.64 -18.43
N MET A 182 4.92 4.10 -19.16
CA MET A 182 5.40 4.69 -20.41
C MET A 182 4.42 4.45 -21.57
N ASP A 183 3.59 3.42 -21.47
CA ASP A 183 2.55 3.10 -22.46
C ASP A 183 1.23 3.85 -22.20
N ALA A 184 1.16 4.65 -21.12
CA ALA A 184 -0.03 5.44 -20.84
C ALA A 184 -0.21 6.53 -21.92
N PRO A 185 -1.44 6.74 -22.45
CA PRO A 185 -1.71 7.78 -23.39
C PRO A 185 -1.49 9.16 -22.76
N LEU A 186 -0.91 10.09 -23.53
CA LEU A 186 -0.65 11.46 -23.06
C LEU A 186 -1.94 12.29 -22.88
N LYS A 187 -3.00 11.93 -23.60
CA LYS A 187 -4.32 12.56 -23.49
C LYS A 187 -5.38 11.50 -23.21
N GLU A 188 -6.16 11.71 -22.17
CA GLU A 188 -7.32 10.87 -21.89
C GLU A 188 -8.39 11.03 -23.00
N GLY A 189 -8.85 9.90 -23.54
CA GLY A 189 -9.98 9.86 -24.50
C GLY A 189 -9.60 9.78 -25.97
N ASP A 190 -8.35 9.71 -26.35
CA ASP A 190 -7.91 9.61 -27.74
C ASP A 190 -7.29 8.21 -27.97
N GLU A 191 -7.98 7.31 -28.68
CA GLU A 191 -7.50 5.94 -28.97
C GLU A 191 -6.24 5.93 -29.86
N SER A 192 -5.92 7.05 -30.51
CA SER A 192 -4.72 7.23 -31.34
C SER A 192 -3.66 8.14 -30.70
N SER A 193 -3.76 8.42 -29.39
CA SER A 193 -2.85 9.33 -28.74
C SER A 193 -1.45 8.73 -28.60
N SER A 194 -0.42 9.55 -28.92
CA SER A 194 0.98 9.22 -28.67
C SER A 194 1.18 8.86 -27.22
N THR A 195 1.96 7.82 -26.99
CA THR A 195 2.36 7.38 -25.65
C THR A 195 3.58 8.17 -25.17
N MET A 196 3.86 8.12 -23.85
CA MET A 196 5.09 8.73 -23.33
C MET A 196 6.34 8.09 -23.95
N TYR A 197 6.25 6.82 -24.36
CA TYR A 197 7.33 6.09 -25.03
C TYR A 197 7.67 6.71 -26.41
N ASP A 198 6.67 7.17 -27.16
CA ASP A 198 6.86 7.78 -28.50
C ASP A 198 7.54 9.15 -28.42
N VAL A 199 7.43 9.85 -27.30
CA VAL A 199 8.02 11.17 -27.08
C VAL A 199 9.47 11.10 -26.59
N LEU A 200 9.84 10.00 -25.92
CA LEU A 200 11.20 9.80 -25.43
C LEU A 200 12.11 9.33 -26.57
N SER A 201 12.81 10.27 -27.21
CA SER A 201 13.85 9.93 -28.18
C SER A 201 15.17 9.64 -27.47
N LEU A 202 15.79 8.51 -27.81
CA LEU A 202 17.15 8.18 -27.43
C LEU A 202 18.12 8.98 -28.29
N ASN A 203 18.54 10.17 -27.83
CA ASN A 203 19.52 11.00 -28.53
C ASN A 203 20.97 10.48 -28.40
N ASP A 204 21.19 9.38 -27.67
CA ASP A 204 22.54 8.87 -27.39
C ASP A 204 23.02 7.75 -28.32
N SER A 205 22.19 7.30 -29.26
CA SER A 205 22.65 6.37 -30.28
C SER A 205 23.29 7.15 -31.42
N PRO A 206 24.57 6.89 -31.76
CA PRO A 206 25.22 7.56 -32.90
C PRO A 206 24.39 7.30 -34.17
N SER A 207 24.07 8.36 -34.89
CA SER A 207 23.35 8.26 -36.15
C SER A 207 24.14 7.37 -37.11
N PRO A 208 23.48 6.53 -37.95
CA PRO A 208 24.18 5.81 -39.00
C PRO A 208 25.03 6.70 -39.90
N ASP A 209 24.60 7.95 -40.06
CA ASP A 209 25.31 8.96 -40.86
C ASP A 209 26.62 9.40 -40.18
N ASP A 210 26.67 9.48 -38.85
CA ASP A 210 27.89 9.87 -38.13
C ASP A 210 28.97 8.79 -38.24
N SER A 211 28.61 7.53 -38.28
CA SER A 211 29.55 6.42 -38.50
C SER A 211 30.10 6.40 -39.92
N LEU A 212 29.26 6.68 -40.91
CA LEU A 212 29.66 6.82 -42.32
C LEU A 212 30.58 8.01 -42.55
N MET A 213 30.26 9.17 -41.95
CA MET A 213 31.12 10.36 -42.00
C MET A 213 32.51 10.13 -41.41
N THR A 214 32.55 9.48 -40.22
CA THR A 214 33.82 9.15 -39.57
C THR A 214 34.64 8.13 -40.38
N GLU A 215 34.00 7.18 -41.03
CA GLU A 215 34.70 6.21 -41.89
C GLU A 215 35.19 6.83 -43.21
N SER A 216 34.43 7.75 -43.81
CA SER A 216 34.84 8.55 -44.99
C SER A 216 36.03 9.43 -44.66
N LEU A 217 35.98 10.18 -43.56
CA LEU A 217 37.07 11.03 -43.09
C LEU A 217 38.37 10.22 -42.84
N ARG A 218 38.22 9.01 -42.29
CA ARG A 218 39.37 8.12 -42.03
C ARG A 218 40.04 7.66 -43.35
N LYS A 219 39.23 7.39 -44.41
CA LYS A 219 39.72 7.00 -45.72
C LYS A 219 40.35 8.17 -46.51
N GLU A 220 39.97 9.42 -46.21
CA GLU A 220 40.59 10.62 -46.83
C GLU A 220 41.91 11.02 -46.16
N ILE A 221 42.11 10.59 -44.88
CA ILE A 221 43.32 10.90 -44.14
C ILE A 221 44.42 9.83 -44.33
N GLU A 222 44.08 8.59 -44.68
CA GLU A 222 45.00 7.52 -45.07
C GLU A 222 45.43 7.65 -46.53
#